data_2c4d71bb3beceab820c2c6724534e487
#
_entry.id   2c4d71bb3beceab820c2c6724534e487
#
_cell.length_a   1.000
_cell.length_b   1.000
_cell.length_c   1.000
_cell.angle_alpha   90.00
_cell.angle_beta   90.00
_cell.angle_gamma   90.00
#
_symmetry.space_group_name_H-M   'P 1'
#
loop_
_entity.id
_entity.type
_entity.pdbx_description
1 polymer ?
#
loop_
_entity_poly.entity_id
_entity_poly.type
_entity_poly.pdbx_seq_one_letter_code
_entity_poly.pdbx_strand_id
1 'polypeptide(L)'
;MHQLPRGYPIHVLFARGTKLVTKGDQVWVVDHDASIRWVLERALINAGLSIRQFENAEQAIGVVDHEQPNLVMIDIKMPGRSSLELFETLEGRFPEIPVIVMTAYTDLDNAVSAYRSGAFEYLPKPFDLDEATALVKRVLMRRTDWQTALRQSVDEKLAIGSSDLLGDLGVEFEKIFLQATLAFTRGRKQEAARRIGWSRNTLARKLKELKID
;
A
#
# COMPACT_ATOMS: atom_id res chain seq x y z
N MET A 1 -10.29 6.63 -39.65
CA MET A 1 -10.08 7.87 -38.83
C MET A 1 -11.13 7.85 -37.74
N HIS A 2 -10.82 7.24 -36.57
CA HIS A 2 -11.68 7.32 -35.40
C HIS A 2 -10.88 8.05 -34.33
N GLN A 3 -11.29 9.26 -34.04
CA GLN A 3 -10.75 10.06 -32.95
C GLN A 3 -11.18 9.44 -31.63
N LEU A 4 -10.22 8.96 -30.84
CA LEU A 4 -10.42 8.63 -29.44
C LEU A 4 -10.59 9.93 -28.63
N PRO A 5 -11.50 9.97 -27.64
CA PRO A 5 -11.74 11.17 -26.86
C PRO A 5 -10.52 11.52 -26.00
N ARG A 6 -10.06 12.75 -26.11
CA ARG A 6 -9.07 13.37 -25.23
C ARG A 6 -9.65 13.51 -23.82
N GLY A 7 -8.92 13.03 -22.83
CA GLY A 7 -9.10 13.51 -21.47
C GLY A 7 -9.78 12.56 -20.50
N TYR A 8 -9.05 11.54 -20.02
CA TYR A 8 -9.27 11.08 -18.67
C TYR A 8 -8.34 11.91 -17.75
N PRO A 9 -8.91 12.69 -16.84
CA PRO A 9 -8.11 13.53 -15.99
C PRO A 9 -7.40 12.67 -14.93
N ILE A 10 -6.07 12.58 -15.03
CA ILE A 10 -5.16 11.94 -14.06
C ILE A 10 -5.32 12.53 -12.64
N HIS A 11 -5.91 13.73 -12.53
CA HIS A 11 -6.19 14.35 -11.23
C HIS A 11 -7.16 13.56 -10.32
N VAL A 12 -7.87 12.55 -10.83
CA VAL A 12 -8.71 11.67 -10.01
C VAL A 12 -7.85 10.67 -9.19
N LEU A 13 -6.65 10.31 -9.66
CA LEU A 13 -5.76 9.37 -8.96
C LEU A 13 -5.00 10.01 -7.79
N PHE A 14 -4.79 11.33 -7.81
CA PHE A 14 -3.94 12.00 -6.82
C PHE A 14 -4.67 13.01 -5.92
N ALA A 15 -5.92 13.36 -6.24
CA ALA A 15 -6.65 14.41 -5.52
C ALA A 15 -7.07 14.05 -4.08
N ARG A 16 -6.95 12.80 -3.67
CA ARG A 16 -7.19 12.39 -2.28
C ARG A 16 -6.42 11.13 -1.98
N GLY A 17 -5.17 11.02 -1.88
CA GLY A 17 -4.40 9.92 -1.28
C GLY A 17 -5.13 8.57 -1.05
N THR A 18 -6.15 8.25 -1.81
CA THR A 18 -6.98 7.06 -1.68
C THR A 18 -6.72 6.21 -2.90
N LYS A 19 -5.76 5.30 -2.81
CA LYS A 19 -5.79 4.13 -3.70
C LYS A 19 -7.15 3.50 -3.47
N LEU A 20 -7.97 3.45 -4.51
CA LEU A 20 -9.07 2.51 -4.55
C LEU A 20 -8.44 1.12 -4.37
N VAL A 21 -8.86 0.38 -3.34
CA VAL A 21 -8.58 -1.05 -3.25
C VAL A 21 -8.96 -1.62 -4.61
N THR A 22 -7.97 -2.04 -5.39
CA THR A 22 -8.24 -2.50 -6.74
C THR A 22 -8.97 -3.83 -6.61
N LYS A 23 -10.00 -4.01 -7.41
CA LYS A 23 -10.69 -5.29 -7.53
C LYS A 23 -9.65 -6.30 -7.99
N GLY A 24 -9.08 -7.08 -7.03
CA GLY A 24 -7.99 -8.02 -7.30
C GLY A 24 -6.82 -7.96 -6.32
N ASP A 25 -6.76 -6.98 -5.37
CA ASP A 25 -5.73 -7.05 -4.32
C ASP A 25 -5.90 -8.37 -3.56
N GLN A 26 -4.86 -9.21 -3.57
CA GLN A 26 -4.86 -10.52 -2.94
C GLN A 26 -4.36 -10.43 -1.51
N VAL A 27 -5.17 -10.92 -0.58
CA VAL A 27 -4.82 -11.04 0.84
C VAL A 27 -4.66 -12.51 1.20
N TRP A 28 -3.55 -12.85 1.82
CA TRP A 28 -3.37 -14.17 2.41
C TRP A 28 -3.81 -14.15 3.87
N VAL A 29 -4.60 -15.15 4.26
CA VAL A 29 -5.05 -15.37 5.64
C VAL A 29 -4.44 -16.67 6.11
N VAL A 30 -3.52 -16.59 7.06
CA VAL A 30 -2.78 -17.73 7.61
C VAL A 30 -3.17 -17.89 9.08
N ASP A 31 -4.01 -18.88 9.36
CA ASP A 31 -4.57 -19.15 10.69
C ASP A 31 -4.93 -20.63 10.79
N HIS A 32 -4.67 -21.27 11.92
CA HIS A 32 -5.03 -22.68 12.12
C HIS A 32 -6.53 -22.90 12.30
N ASP A 33 -7.27 -21.88 12.77
CA ASP A 33 -8.72 -21.95 12.98
C ASP A 33 -9.49 -21.73 11.67
N ALA A 34 -10.14 -22.77 11.19
CA ALA A 34 -10.95 -22.73 9.97
C ALA A 34 -12.10 -21.72 10.07
N SER A 35 -12.65 -21.50 11.27
CA SER A 35 -13.75 -20.56 11.49
C SER A 35 -13.26 -19.12 11.29
N ILE A 36 -12.08 -18.80 11.82
CA ILE A 36 -11.45 -17.48 11.62
C ILE A 36 -11.16 -17.25 10.14
N ARG A 37 -10.58 -18.23 9.46
CA ARG A 37 -10.31 -18.10 8.01
C ARG A 37 -11.59 -17.87 7.23
N TRP A 38 -12.66 -18.61 7.54
CA TRP A 38 -13.94 -18.50 6.84
C TRP A 38 -14.61 -17.13 7.03
N VAL A 39 -14.66 -16.60 8.28
CA VAL A 39 -15.29 -15.30 8.54
C VAL A 39 -14.50 -14.15 7.91
N LEU A 40 -13.17 -14.20 7.97
CA LEU A 40 -12.30 -13.22 7.32
C LEU A 40 -12.45 -13.25 5.80
N GLU A 41 -12.46 -14.45 5.20
CA GLU A 41 -12.68 -14.58 3.75
C GLU A 41 -13.98 -13.91 3.33
N ARG A 42 -15.09 -14.20 4.01
CA ARG A 42 -16.39 -13.61 3.71
C ARG A 42 -16.39 -12.09 3.82
N ALA A 43 -15.81 -11.57 4.90
CA ALA A 43 -15.75 -10.13 5.12
C ALA A 43 -14.91 -9.41 4.06
N LEU A 44 -13.73 -9.97 3.76
CA LEU A 44 -12.79 -9.37 2.81
C LEU A 44 -13.24 -9.51 1.35
N ILE A 45 -13.87 -10.62 0.96
CA ILE A 45 -14.48 -10.76 -0.38
C ILE A 45 -15.62 -9.75 -0.56
N ASN A 46 -16.49 -9.56 0.46
CA ASN A 46 -17.54 -8.54 0.43
C ASN A 46 -16.95 -7.12 0.31
N ALA A 47 -15.74 -6.93 0.79
CA ALA A 47 -15.01 -5.67 0.67
C ALA A 47 -14.29 -5.48 -0.69
N GLY A 48 -14.42 -6.46 -1.62
CA GLY A 48 -13.87 -6.41 -2.98
C GLY A 48 -12.45 -6.96 -3.12
N LEU A 49 -11.94 -7.69 -2.11
CA LEU A 49 -10.60 -8.27 -2.08
C LEU A 49 -10.61 -9.72 -2.59
N SER A 50 -9.47 -10.18 -3.09
CA SER A 50 -9.21 -11.59 -3.39
C SER A 50 -8.50 -12.24 -2.21
N ILE A 51 -8.93 -13.44 -1.81
CA ILE A 51 -8.43 -14.10 -0.60
C ILE A 51 -7.85 -15.47 -0.94
N ARG A 52 -6.70 -15.77 -0.34
CA ARG A 52 -6.14 -17.10 -0.27
C ARG A 52 -5.92 -17.52 1.17
N GLN A 53 -6.39 -18.71 1.52
CA GLN A 53 -6.30 -19.22 2.89
C GLN A 53 -5.20 -20.25 3.01
N PHE A 54 -4.53 -20.25 4.18
CA PHE A 54 -3.54 -21.24 4.57
C PHE A 54 -3.81 -21.67 6.00
N GLU A 55 -3.76 -22.96 6.25
CA GLU A 55 -3.96 -23.53 7.58
C GLU A 55 -2.72 -23.37 8.48
N ASN A 56 -1.55 -23.23 7.88
CA ASN A 56 -0.27 -23.10 8.57
C ASN A 56 0.72 -22.27 7.74
N ALA A 57 1.78 -21.83 8.40
CA ALA A 57 2.85 -21.04 7.80
C ALA A 57 3.60 -21.79 6.68
N GLU A 58 3.76 -23.10 6.83
CA GLU A 58 4.51 -23.94 5.88
C GLU A 58 3.89 -23.95 4.49
N GLN A 59 2.56 -24.02 4.42
CA GLN A 59 1.82 -23.91 3.15
C GLN A 59 2.04 -22.57 2.47
N ALA A 60 2.05 -21.47 3.24
CA ALA A 60 2.28 -20.12 2.71
C ALA A 60 3.74 -19.94 2.23
N ILE A 61 4.72 -20.41 3.01
CA ILE A 61 6.14 -20.40 2.63
C ILE A 61 6.36 -21.19 1.34
N GLY A 62 5.69 -22.34 1.18
CA GLY A 62 5.86 -23.20 0.01
C GLY A 62 5.41 -22.57 -1.32
N VAL A 63 4.63 -21.50 -1.28
CA VAL A 63 4.09 -20.87 -2.50
C VAL A 63 4.54 -19.43 -2.70
N VAL A 64 5.11 -18.76 -1.68
CA VAL A 64 5.44 -17.33 -1.74
C VAL A 64 6.44 -16.96 -2.84
N ASP A 65 7.28 -17.90 -3.26
CA ASP A 65 8.24 -17.69 -4.35
C ASP A 65 7.58 -17.58 -5.74
N HIS A 66 6.42 -18.16 -5.88
CA HIS A 66 5.71 -18.25 -7.16
C HIS A 66 4.47 -17.35 -7.22
N GLU A 67 3.92 -17.02 -6.07
CA GLU A 67 2.72 -16.21 -5.95
C GLU A 67 2.87 -15.30 -4.74
N GLN A 68 2.78 -14.00 -4.97
CA GLN A 68 2.97 -12.98 -3.93
C GLN A 68 1.66 -12.26 -3.64
N PRO A 69 1.22 -12.20 -2.37
CA PRO A 69 0.04 -11.43 -1.99
C PRO A 69 0.35 -9.92 -1.91
N ASN A 70 -0.72 -9.14 -1.85
CA ASN A 70 -0.62 -7.73 -1.54
C ASN A 70 -0.53 -7.47 -0.03
N LEU A 71 -0.97 -8.42 0.80
CA LEU A 71 -0.93 -8.35 2.25
C LEU A 71 -1.05 -9.76 2.85
N VAL A 72 -0.38 -10.01 3.97
CA VAL A 72 -0.54 -11.25 4.74
C VAL A 72 -1.13 -10.92 6.13
N MET A 73 -2.20 -11.63 6.50
CA MET A 73 -2.71 -11.71 7.87
C MET A 73 -2.25 -13.03 8.47
N ILE A 74 -1.54 -12.99 9.57
CA ILE A 74 -0.94 -14.19 10.18
C ILE A 74 -1.28 -14.31 11.67
N ASP A 75 -1.76 -15.48 12.10
CA ASP A 75 -1.86 -15.81 13.54
C ASP A 75 -0.49 -16.17 14.09
N ILE A 76 -0.11 -15.58 15.22
CA ILE A 76 1.15 -15.93 15.91
C ILE A 76 1.08 -17.33 16.53
N LYS A 77 -0.07 -17.75 17.03
CA LYS A 77 -0.25 -19.03 17.70
C LYS A 77 -0.71 -20.13 16.76
N MET A 78 0.20 -20.64 15.96
CA MET A 78 -0.08 -21.80 15.11
C MET A 78 0.83 -22.98 15.50
N PRO A 79 0.30 -24.22 15.49
CA PRO A 79 1.14 -25.40 15.68
C PRO A 79 2.06 -25.62 14.48
N GLY A 80 3.24 -26.24 14.71
CA GLY A 80 4.21 -26.57 13.67
C GLY A 80 5.28 -25.49 13.44
N ARG A 81 5.69 -25.29 12.19
CA ARG A 81 6.61 -24.21 11.80
C ARG A 81 6.03 -22.88 12.24
N SER A 82 6.82 -22.10 12.95
CA SER A 82 6.31 -20.95 13.64
C SER A 82 5.88 -19.86 12.65
N SER A 83 4.83 -19.16 12.98
CA SER A 83 4.41 -17.93 12.30
C SER A 83 5.58 -16.95 12.15
N LEU A 84 6.52 -17.00 13.07
CA LEU A 84 7.75 -16.22 13.06
C LEU A 84 8.62 -16.55 11.83
N GLU A 85 8.72 -17.84 11.44
CA GLU A 85 9.51 -18.23 10.27
C GLU A 85 8.90 -17.70 8.95
N LEU A 86 7.57 -17.71 8.83
CA LEU A 86 6.90 -17.06 7.69
C LEU A 86 7.17 -15.55 7.70
N PHE A 87 7.07 -14.92 8.88
CA PHE A 87 7.34 -13.51 9.05
C PHE A 87 8.78 -13.16 8.65
N GLU A 88 9.78 -13.87 9.16
CA GLU A 88 11.19 -13.70 8.82
C GLU A 88 11.46 -13.92 7.32
N THR A 89 10.77 -14.90 6.71
CA THR A 89 10.87 -15.17 5.28
C THR A 89 10.33 -13.98 4.46
N LEU A 90 9.17 -13.44 4.86
CA LEU A 90 8.58 -12.29 4.20
C LEU A 90 9.46 -11.04 4.38
N GLU A 91 9.89 -10.74 5.60
CA GLU A 91 10.74 -9.57 5.87
C GLU A 91 12.10 -9.63 5.14
N GLY A 92 12.72 -10.81 5.12
CA GLY A 92 14.04 -10.98 4.49
C GLY A 92 14.03 -11.04 2.98
N ARG A 93 12.94 -11.51 2.36
CA ARG A 93 12.88 -11.76 0.91
C ARG A 93 11.86 -10.90 0.18
N PHE A 94 10.82 -10.45 0.85
CA PHE A 94 9.69 -9.69 0.29
C PHE A 94 9.27 -8.56 1.23
N PRO A 95 10.19 -7.65 1.62
CA PRO A 95 9.94 -6.60 2.62
C PRO A 95 8.83 -5.63 2.22
N GLU A 96 8.46 -5.63 0.94
CA GLU A 96 7.33 -4.84 0.44
C GLU A 96 5.98 -5.44 0.78
N ILE A 97 5.87 -6.72 1.18
CA ILE A 97 4.61 -7.34 1.56
C ILE A 97 4.27 -7.01 3.01
N PRO A 98 3.28 -6.17 3.28
CA PRO A 98 2.91 -5.83 4.64
C PRO A 98 2.28 -7.03 5.36
N VAL A 99 2.62 -7.17 6.64
CA VAL A 99 2.11 -8.23 7.50
C VAL A 99 1.25 -7.63 8.60
N ILE A 100 0.01 -8.12 8.74
CA ILE A 100 -0.87 -7.89 9.90
C ILE A 100 -0.79 -9.12 10.78
N VAL A 101 -0.35 -8.91 12.00
CA VAL A 101 -0.25 -9.97 13.00
C VAL A 101 -1.56 -10.07 13.78
N MET A 102 -2.19 -11.26 13.76
CA MET A 102 -3.37 -11.59 14.58
C MET A 102 -2.93 -12.33 15.83
N THR A 103 -3.37 -11.93 17.02
CA THR A 103 -2.99 -12.61 18.26
C THR A 103 -3.95 -12.36 19.41
N ALA A 104 -3.99 -13.29 20.38
CA ALA A 104 -4.76 -13.10 21.59
C ALA A 104 -4.12 -12.03 22.52
N TYR A 105 -4.92 -11.30 23.26
CA TYR A 105 -4.48 -10.24 24.19
C TYR A 105 -3.44 -10.68 25.23
N THR A 106 -3.34 -11.99 25.51
CA THR A 106 -2.40 -12.56 26.46
C THR A 106 -0.96 -12.68 25.97
N ASP A 107 -0.70 -12.34 24.71
CA ASP A 107 0.61 -12.52 24.07
C ASP A 107 1.27 -11.20 23.64
N LEU A 108 0.98 -10.13 24.37
CA LEU A 108 1.54 -8.79 24.10
C LEU A 108 3.08 -8.78 24.00
N ASP A 109 3.78 -9.59 24.78
CA ASP A 109 5.24 -9.68 24.73
C ASP A 109 5.74 -10.30 23.41
N ASN A 110 5.02 -11.29 22.87
CA ASN A 110 5.30 -11.88 21.57
C ASN A 110 4.89 -10.94 20.43
N ALA A 111 3.79 -10.19 20.59
CA ALA A 111 3.38 -9.16 19.66
C ALA A 111 4.36 -7.99 19.60
N VAL A 112 4.90 -7.56 20.73
CA VAL A 112 5.97 -6.53 20.81
C VAL A 112 7.23 -7.02 20.12
N SER A 113 7.56 -8.33 20.24
CA SER A 113 8.68 -8.91 19.53
C SER A 113 8.45 -8.96 18.02
N ALA A 114 7.25 -9.34 17.56
CA ALA A 114 6.88 -9.30 16.14
C ALA A 114 6.85 -7.87 15.58
N TYR A 115 6.41 -6.88 16.38
CA TYR A 115 6.44 -5.47 15.98
C TYR A 115 7.88 -4.94 15.88
N ARG A 116 8.77 -5.33 16.79
CA ARG A 116 10.22 -5.01 16.71
C ARG A 116 10.90 -5.65 15.51
N SER A 117 10.33 -6.75 15.01
CA SER A 117 10.81 -7.48 13.82
C SER A 117 10.18 -6.97 12.50
N GLY A 118 9.42 -5.84 12.51
CA GLY A 118 8.95 -5.20 11.29
C GLY A 118 7.49 -5.47 10.91
N ALA A 119 6.65 -6.09 11.79
CA ALA A 119 5.21 -6.22 11.52
C ALA A 119 4.60 -4.84 11.27
N PHE A 120 3.80 -4.74 10.19
CA PHE A 120 3.26 -3.46 9.75
C PHE A 120 2.13 -2.97 10.64
N GLU A 121 1.27 -3.90 11.11
CA GLU A 121 0.12 -3.61 11.98
C GLU A 121 -0.28 -4.86 12.78
N TYR A 122 -1.12 -4.66 13.77
CA TYR A 122 -1.54 -5.65 14.74
C TYR A 122 -3.07 -5.67 14.86
N LEU A 123 -3.65 -6.89 14.94
CA LEU A 123 -5.08 -7.11 15.12
C LEU A 123 -5.32 -8.04 16.33
N PRO A 124 -5.75 -7.53 17.49
CA PRO A 124 -5.99 -8.36 18.67
C PRO A 124 -7.23 -9.24 18.51
N LYS A 125 -7.13 -10.51 18.90
CA LYS A 125 -8.27 -11.43 19.01
C LYS A 125 -8.90 -11.34 20.41
N PRO A 126 -10.24 -11.27 20.55
CA PRO A 126 -11.24 -11.27 19.49
C PRO A 126 -11.35 -9.89 18.81
N PHE A 127 -11.61 -9.86 17.51
CA PHE A 127 -11.77 -8.65 16.73
C PHE A 127 -13.13 -8.59 16.04
N ASP A 128 -13.56 -7.39 15.73
CA ASP A 128 -14.71 -7.15 14.87
C ASP A 128 -14.32 -7.27 13.39
N LEU A 129 -15.21 -7.80 12.54
CA LEU A 129 -14.92 -8.00 11.12
C LEU A 129 -14.84 -6.69 10.34
N ASP A 130 -15.58 -5.67 10.77
CA ASP A 130 -15.50 -4.34 10.15
C ASP A 130 -14.18 -3.67 10.51
N GLU A 131 -13.70 -3.85 11.76
CA GLU A 131 -12.39 -3.39 12.19
C GLU A 131 -11.26 -4.09 11.39
N ALA A 132 -11.32 -5.42 11.27
CA ALA A 132 -10.37 -6.19 10.49
C ALA A 132 -10.33 -5.73 9.02
N THR A 133 -11.50 -5.56 8.42
CA THR A 133 -11.64 -5.09 7.03
C THR A 133 -11.12 -3.66 6.85
N ALA A 134 -11.43 -2.76 7.77
CA ALA A 134 -10.91 -1.39 7.74
C ALA A 134 -9.39 -1.35 7.89
N LEU A 135 -8.82 -2.20 8.76
CA LEU A 135 -7.39 -2.33 8.94
C LEU A 135 -6.70 -2.80 7.66
N VAL A 136 -7.18 -3.89 7.05
CA VAL A 136 -6.65 -4.43 5.79
C VAL A 136 -6.66 -3.36 4.70
N LYS A 137 -7.79 -2.66 4.51
CA LYS A 137 -7.89 -1.57 3.53
C LYS A 137 -6.90 -0.45 3.82
N ARG A 138 -6.75 -0.04 5.08
CA ARG A 138 -5.80 1.00 5.49
C ARG A 138 -4.36 0.62 5.16
N VAL A 139 -3.99 -0.64 5.43
CA VAL A 139 -2.64 -1.15 5.16
C VAL A 139 -2.38 -1.23 3.66
N LEU A 140 -3.31 -1.77 2.88
CA LEU A 140 -3.22 -1.81 1.42
C LEU A 140 -3.11 -0.42 0.79
N MET A 141 -3.84 0.58 1.34
CA MET A 141 -3.75 1.97 0.89
C MET A 141 -2.38 2.61 1.20
N ARG A 142 -1.76 2.29 2.34
CA ARG A 142 -0.42 2.79 2.71
C ARG A 142 0.68 2.20 1.83
N ARG A 143 0.46 1.00 1.31
CA ARG A 143 1.42 0.29 0.45
C ARG A 143 1.61 0.92 -0.93
N THR A 144 0.87 1.92 -1.32
CA THR A 144 1.16 2.64 -2.57
C THR A 144 2.45 3.41 -2.38
N ASP A 145 3.56 2.65 -2.36
CA ASP A 145 4.88 3.21 -2.49
C ASP A 145 4.88 4.05 -3.78
N TRP A 146 5.37 5.27 -3.67
CA TRP A 146 5.49 6.18 -4.79
C TRP A 146 6.23 5.53 -5.99
N GLN A 147 7.14 4.60 -5.73
CA GLN A 147 7.86 3.85 -6.75
C GLN A 147 6.94 2.92 -7.53
N THR A 148 6.05 2.19 -6.85
CA THR A 148 5.06 1.31 -7.49
C THR A 148 4.05 2.14 -8.29
N ALA A 149 3.54 3.23 -7.73
CA ALA A 149 2.64 4.14 -8.45
C ALA A 149 3.31 4.77 -9.67
N LEU A 150 4.56 5.20 -9.53
CA LEU A 150 5.33 5.74 -10.65
C LEU A 150 5.59 4.68 -11.72
N ARG A 151 5.96 3.46 -11.32
CA ARG A 151 6.18 2.35 -12.26
C ARG A 151 4.92 2.02 -13.06
N GLN A 152 3.77 1.91 -12.41
CA GLN A 152 2.49 1.72 -13.09
C GLN A 152 2.19 2.85 -14.08
N SER A 153 2.42 4.11 -13.68
CA SER A 153 2.22 5.26 -14.57
C SER A 153 3.17 5.23 -15.77
N VAL A 154 4.39 4.77 -15.60
CA VAL A 154 5.36 4.55 -16.69
C VAL A 154 4.86 3.47 -17.64
N ASP A 155 4.43 2.31 -17.12
CA ASP A 155 3.95 1.19 -17.93
C ASP A 155 2.68 1.57 -18.72
N GLU A 156 1.74 2.29 -18.10
CA GLU A 156 0.54 2.80 -18.78
C GLU A 156 0.89 3.77 -19.92
N LYS A 157 1.83 4.68 -19.69
CA LYS A 157 2.28 5.64 -20.69
C LYS A 157 3.02 4.96 -21.86
N LEU A 158 3.82 3.94 -21.56
CA LEU A 158 4.47 3.12 -22.57
C LEU A 158 3.45 2.35 -23.40
N ALA A 159 2.44 1.76 -22.77
CA ALA A 159 1.38 1.00 -23.44
C ALA A 159 0.58 1.85 -24.44
N ILE A 160 0.36 3.13 -24.14
CA ILE A 160 -0.31 4.08 -25.07
C ILE A 160 0.62 4.75 -26.07
N GLY A 161 1.92 4.37 -26.07
CA GLY A 161 2.90 4.86 -27.04
C GLY A 161 3.42 6.28 -26.79
N SER A 162 3.49 6.74 -25.53
CA SER A 162 4.09 8.04 -25.21
C SER A 162 5.55 8.09 -25.67
N SER A 163 5.92 9.15 -26.37
CA SER A 163 7.27 9.40 -26.86
C SER A 163 8.09 10.34 -25.97
N ASP A 164 7.48 10.96 -24.95
CA ASP A 164 8.12 11.87 -23.98
C ASP A 164 7.66 11.59 -22.55
N LEU A 165 8.09 10.45 -22.03
CA LEU A 165 7.75 10.02 -20.66
C LEU A 165 8.21 11.00 -19.58
N LEU A 166 9.40 11.56 -19.73
CA LEU A 166 9.94 12.52 -18.77
C LEU A 166 9.19 13.85 -18.81
N GLY A 167 8.79 14.31 -19.97
CA GLY A 167 7.94 15.50 -20.11
C GLY A 167 6.57 15.28 -19.49
N ASP A 168 5.93 14.15 -19.80
CA ASP A 168 4.59 13.83 -19.32
C ASP A 168 4.52 13.61 -17.79
N LEU A 169 5.41 12.75 -17.27
CA LEU A 169 5.41 12.38 -15.86
C LEU A 169 6.13 13.40 -14.97
N GLY A 170 7.18 14.05 -15.50
CA GLY A 170 7.97 15.02 -14.76
C GLY A 170 7.15 16.25 -14.35
N VAL A 171 6.32 16.76 -15.23
CA VAL A 171 5.42 17.90 -14.95
C VAL A 171 4.39 17.51 -13.87
N GLU A 172 3.81 16.34 -13.98
CA GLU A 172 2.82 15.85 -12.99
C GLU A 172 3.46 15.62 -11.62
N PHE A 173 4.64 14.97 -11.59
CA PHE A 173 5.40 14.77 -10.37
C PHE A 173 5.76 16.11 -9.71
N GLU A 174 6.29 17.06 -10.47
CA GLU A 174 6.67 18.38 -9.96
C GLU A 174 5.46 19.11 -9.37
N LYS A 175 4.31 19.02 -10.01
CA LYS A 175 3.06 19.63 -9.55
C LYS A 175 2.59 19.05 -8.22
N ILE A 176 2.54 17.72 -8.10
CA ILE A 176 2.15 17.02 -6.87
C ILE A 176 3.11 17.38 -5.73
N PHE A 177 4.41 17.34 -6.01
CA PHE A 177 5.44 17.66 -5.03
C PHE A 177 5.32 19.08 -4.49
N LEU A 178 5.07 20.04 -5.36
CA LEU A 178 4.89 21.44 -4.98
C LEU A 178 3.60 21.65 -4.18
N GLN A 179 2.49 21.06 -4.61
CA GLN A 179 1.21 21.14 -3.90
C GLN A 179 1.30 20.53 -2.50
N ALA A 180 1.90 19.35 -2.37
CA ALA A 180 2.09 18.71 -1.07
C ALA A 180 2.97 19.54 -0.12
N THR A 181 4.06 20.12 -0.64
CA THR A 181 4.95 20.96 0.16
C THR A 181 4.28 22.26 0.59
N LEU A 182 3.50 22.90 -0.29
CA LEU A 182 2.73 24.10 0.05
C LEU A 182 1.64 23.79 1.08
N ALA A 183 0.93 22.69 0.93
CA ALA A 183 -0.07 22.24 1.91
C ALA A 183 0.56 22.02 3.29
N PHE A 184 1.71 21.32 3.36
CA PHE A 184 2.45 21.11 4.60
C PHE A 184 2.91 22.42 5.24
N THR A 185 3.39 23.36 4.46
CA THR A 185 3.84 24.67 4.95
C THR A 185 2.71 25.69 5.09
N ARG A 186 1.44 25.27 4.93
CA ARG A 186 0.26 26.13 5.00
C ARG A 186 0.39 27.37 4.09
N GLY A 187 0.87 27.16 2.87
CA GLY A 187 1.07 28.21 1.86
C GLY A 187 2.28 29.11 2.08
N ARG A 188 3.12 28.86 3.08
CA ARG A 188 4.31 29.69 3.36
C ARG A 188 5.41 29.41 2.31
N LYS A 189 5.36 30.16 1.21
CA LYS A 189 6.21 29.93 0.02
C LYS A 189 7.72 29.99 0.34
N GLN A 190 8.17 30.82 1.28
CA GLN A 190 9.58 30.89 1.65
C GLN A 190 10.06 29.62 2.37
N GLU A 191 9.24 29.08 3.26
CA GLU A 191 9.54 27.82 3.95
C GLU A 191 9.46 26.65 2.99
N ALA A 192 8.47 26.62 2.08
CA ALA A 192 8.36 25.62 1.04
C ALA A 192 9.61 25.58 0.16
N ALA A 193 10.08 26.74 -0.34
CA ALA A 193 11.29 26.83 -1.14
C ALA A 193 12.51 26.26 -0.41
N ARG A 194 12.68 26.61 0.87
CA ARG A 194 13.79 26.09 1.69
C ARG A 194 13.75 24.58 1.85
N ARG A 195 12.56 24.00 2.06
CA ARG A 195 12.39 22.53 2.22
C ARG A 195 12.66 21.77 0.94
N ILE A 196 12.33 22.36 -0.20
CA ILE A 196 12.58 21.79 -1.53
C ILE A 196 14.06 21.94 -1.93
N GLY A 197 14.83 22.81 -1.28
CA GLY A 197 16.19 23.15 -1.69
C GLY A 197 16.25 24.16 -2.85
N TRP A 198 15.17 24.91 -3.10
CA TRP A 198 15.09 25.92 -4.16
C TRP A 198 15.19 27.34 -3.62
N SER A 199 15.58 28.25 -4.53
CA SER A 199 15.42 29.67 -4.26
C SER A 199 13.93 30.06 -4.29
N ARG A 200 13.58 31.13 -3.58
CA ARG A 200 12.22 31.70 -3.61
C ARG A 200 11.76 32.05 -5.04
N ASN A 201 12.69 32.56 -5.85
CA ASN A 201 12.43 32.94 -7.23
C ASN A 201 12.16 31.71 -8.11
N THR A 202 12.90 30.63 -7.92
CA THR A 202 12.69 29.36 -8.62
C THR A 202 11.30 28.79 -8.30
N LEU A 203 10.92 28.76 -7.03
CA LEU A 203 9.60 28.31 -6.61
C LEU A 203 8.49 29.19 -7.23
N ALA A 204 8.61 30.51 -7.15
CA ALA A 204 7.60 31.41 -7.70
C ALA A 204 7.41 31.24 -9.21
N ARG A 205 8.51 31.07 -9.95
CA ARG A 205 8.46 30.80 -11.40
C ARG A 205 7.76 29.49 -11.70
N LYS A 206 8.10 28.42 -10.94
CA LYS A 206 7.51 27.08 -11.13
C LYS A 206 6.01 27.03 -10.76
N LEU A 207 5.60 27.69 -9.71
CA LEU A 207 4.19 27.81 -9.36
C LEU A 207 3.39 28.47 -10.49
N LYS A 208 3.93 29.55 -11.06
CA LYS A 208 3.28 30.23 -12.20
C LYS A 208 3.23 29.34 -13.45
N GLU A 209 4.32 28.64 -13.78
CA GLU A 209 4.44 27.73 -14.92
C GLU A 209 3.42 26.59 -14.80
N LEU A 210 3.26 26.02 -13.63
CA LEU A 210 2.38 24.89 -13.36
C LEU A 210 0.94 25.28 -12.98
N LYS A 211 0.63 26.58 -12.95
CA LYS A 211 -0.67 27.14 -12.56
C LYS A 211 -1.15 26.65 -11.18
N ILE A 212 -0.24 26.70 -10.21
CA ILE A 212 -0.50 26.39 -8.80
C ILE A 212 -0.61 27.71 -8.04
N ASP A 213 -1.73 27.94 -7.37
CA ASP A 213 -2.01 29.14 -6.58
C ASP A 213 -1.41 29.10 -5.16
#